data_b6f9e6977982b73762c336432015e6e2
#
_entry.id   b6f9e6977982b73762c336432015e6e2
#
_cell.length_a   1.000
_cell.length_b   1.000
_cell.length_c   1.000
_cell.angle_alpha   90.00
_cell.angle_beta   90.00
_cell.angle_gamma   90.00
#
_symmetry.space_group_name_H-M   'P 1'
#
loop_
_entity.id
_entity.type
_entity.pdbx_description
1 polymer ?
#
loop_
_entity_poly.entity_id
_entity_poly.type
_entity_poly.pdbx_seq_one_letter_code
_entity_poly.pdbx_strand_id
1 'polypeptide(L)'
;HSRLARMDRFPRFAPRLVYARTNDGFDYGGVGISVDLPVFDTNRAEKQKREAEASAARATATYFSSDSFAQEVGYLSKAIGATYSQSEITRSEVVPALEEALRTFKQRLQSGQAALPQIWQTIQAVNEARQTALDLFVKAATARAELSVMVGEDV
;
A
#
# COMPACT_ATOMS: atom_id res chain seq x y z
N HIS A 1 -15.83 21.29 -7.18
CA HIS A 1 -16.70 20.32 -7.86
C HIS A 1 -18.14 20.27 -7.32
N SER A 2 -18.40 20.68 -6.08
CA SER A 2 -19.78 20.68 -5.50
C SER A 2 -20.72 21.74 -6.07
N ARG A 3 -20.19 22.81 -6.67
CA ARG A 3 -21.01 23.88 -7.29
C ARG A 3 -21.62 23.45 -8.63
N LEU A 4 -20.94 22.62 -9.42
CA LEU A 4 -21.43 22.12 -10.71
C LEU A 4 -22.62 21.16 -10.54
N ALA A 5 -22.62 20.33 -9.49
CA ALA A 5 -23.73 19.41 -9.20
C ALA A 5 -25.03 20.11 -8.76
N ARG A 6 -24.99 21.39 -8.38
CA ARG A 6 -26.20 22.18 -8.06
C ARG A 6 -26.86 22.75 -9.31
N MET A 7 -26.13 22.95 -10.40
CA MET A 7 -26.68 23.48 -11.65
C MET A 7 -27.54 22.46 -12.42
N ASP A 8 -27.30 21.15 -12.24
CA ASP A 8 -28.09 20.11 -12.89
C ASP A 8 -29.51 19.89 -12.28
N ARG A 9 -29.87 20.68 -11.26
CA ARG A 9 -31.22 20.70 -10.69
C ARG A 9 -32.21 21.58 -11.44
N PHE A 10 -31.73 22.45 -12.33
CA PHE A 10 -32.62 23.32 -13.07
C PHE A 10 -33.03 22.63 -14.37
N PRO A 11 -34.35 22.70 -14.74
CA PRO A 11 -34.82 22.16 -15.99
C PRO A 11 -34.13 22.88 -17.15
N ARG A 12 -33.63 22.12 -18.11
CA ARG A 12 -33.04 22.69 -19.33
C ARG A 12 -34.16 23.04 -20.28
N PHE A 13 -34.24 24.30 -20.65
CA PHE A 13 -35.16 24.81 -21.64
C PHE A 13 -34.47 24.82 -23.00
N ALA A 14 -34.99 24.03 -23.94
CA ALA A 14 -34.51 24.05 -25.32
C ALA A 14 -35.64 24.55 -26.24
N PRO A 15 -35.46 25.66 -26.93
CA PRO A 15 -36.42 26.10 -27.96
C PRO A 15 -36.37 25.11 -29.13
N ARG A 16 -37.54 24.70 -29.61
CA ARG A 16 -37.71 23.77 -30.71
C ARG A 16 -38.54 24.41 -31.80
N LEU A 17 -38.00 24.48 -33.00
CA LEU A 17 -38.75 24.84 -34.21
C LEU A 17 -39.18 23.54 -34.88
N VAL A 18 -40.47 23.42 -35.16
CA VAL A 18 -41.05 22.27 -35.86
C VAL A 18 -41.64 22.79 -37.15
N TYR A 19 -41.19 22.22 -38.25
CA TYR A 19 -41.79 22.41 -39.56
C TYR A 19 -42.25 21.05 -40.06
N ALA A 20 -43.49 20.94 -40.46
CA ALA A 20 -44.05 19.74 -41.04
C ALA A 20 -44.88 20.09 -42.28
N ARG A 21 -44.66 19.31 -43.33
CA ARG A 21 -45.46 19.40 -44.57
C ARG A 21 -46.33 18.14 -44.68
N THR A 22 -47.62 18.34 -44.83
CA THR A 22 -48.56 17.26 -45.06
C THR A 22 -48.67 16.89 -46.53
N ASN A 23 -49.05 15.64 -46.83
CA ASN A 23 -49.24 15.16 -48.19
C ASN A 23 -50.31 15.92 -48.95
N ASP A 24 -51.20 16.62 -48.26
CA ASP A 24 -52.27 17.43 -48.81
C ASP A 24 -51.82 18.86 -49.17
N GLY A 25 -50.52 19.13 -49.10
CA GLY A 25 -49.92 20.40 -49.52
C GLY A 25 -49.97 21.54 -48.50
N PHE A 26 -50.38 21.25 -47.27
CA PHE A 26 -50.37 22.26 -46.21
C PHE A 26 -49.04 22.22 -45.43
N ASP A 27 -48.47 23.38 -45.20
CA ASP A 27 -47.28 23.59 -44.42
C ASP A 27 -47.66 24.08 -43.02
N TYR A 28 -47.12 23.39 -41.99
CA TYR A 28 -47.29 23.77 -40.58
C TYR A 28 -45.96 24.23 -40.03
N GLY A 29 -45.91 25.42 -39.48
CA GLY A 29 -44.81 25.94 -38.70
C GLY A 29 -45.20 26.05 -37.23
N GLY A 30 -44.41 25.48 -36.34
CA GLY A 30 -44.66 25.56 -34.89
C GLY A 30 -43.41 25.92 -34.11
N VAL A 31 -43.58 26.67 -33.03
CA VAL A 31 -42.53 26.97 -32.05
C VAL A 31 -42.91 26.24 -30.79
N GLY A 32 -42.01 25.40 -30.29
CA GLY A 32 -42.19 24.64 -29.05
C GLY A 32 -41.03 24.90 -28.07
N ILE A 33 -41.28 24.67 -26.82
CA ILE A 33 -40.25 24.65 -25.78
C ILE A 33 -40.19 23.21 -25.25
N SER A 34 -39.04 22.57 -25.36
CA SER A 34 -38.76 21.32 -24.72
C SER A 34 -38.19 21.59 -23.32
N VAL A 35 -38.81 21.02 -22.32
CA VAL A 35 -38.39 21.15 -20.94
C VAL A 35 -38.02 19.75 -20.47
N ASP A 36 -36.72 19.51 -20.26
CA ASP A 36 -36.25 18.26 -19.65
C ASP A 36 -36.49 18.35 -18.14
N LEU A 37 -37.58 17.75 -17.68
CA LEU A 37 -37.85 17.62 -16.26
C LEU A 37 -37.11 16.39 -15.73
N PRO A 38 -36.16 16.54 -14.80
CA PRO A 38 -35.48 15.41 -14.15
C PRO A 38 -36.45 14.76 -13.16
N VAL A 39 -37.47 14.08 -13.66
CA VAL A 39 -38.58 13.56 -12.82
C VAL A 39 -38.14 12.31 -12.04
N PHE A 40 -37.07 11.64 -12.45
CA PHE A 40 -36.64 10.36 -11.88
C PHE A 40 -35.18 10.30 -11.38
N ASP A 41 -34.35 11.30 -11.69
CA ASP A 41 -32.98 11.31 -11.24
C ASP A 41 -32.69 12.50 -10.33
N THR A 42 -32.95 12.33 -9.05
CA THR A 42 -32.64 13.34 -8.03
C THR A 42 -31.16 13.43 -7.71
N ASN A 43 -30.27 12.75 -8.47
CA ASN A 43 -28.82 12.67 -8.21
C ASN A 43 -28.49 12.31 -6.75
N ARG A 44 -29.45 11.70 -6.05
CA ARG A 44 -29.32 11.33 -4.63
C ARG A 44 -28.20 10.31 -4.41
N ALA A 45 -28.17 9.29 -5.26
CA ALA A 45 -27.17 8.23 -5.19
C ALA A 45 -25.76 8.79 -5.42
N GLU A 46 -25.59 9.65 -6.43
CA GLU A 46 -24.31 10.28 -6.73
C GLU A 46 -23.86 11.24 -5.61
N LYS A 47 -24.80 11.97 -5.04
CA LYS A 47 -24.53 12.85 -3.90
C LYS A 47 -24.10 12.04 -2.66
N GLN A 48 -24.81 10.96 -2.34
CA GLN A 48 -24.45 10.06 -1.23
C GLN A 48 -23.09 9.41 -1.45
N LYS A 49 -22.80 8.96 -2.68
CA LYS A 49 -21.49 8.41 -3.05
C LYS A 49 -20.38 9.44 -2.79
N ARG A 50 -20.51 10.66 -3.28
CA ARG A 50 -19.51 11.74 -3.08
C ARG A 50 -19.37 12.15 -1.61
N GLU A 51 -20.45 12.15 -0.86
CA GLU A 51 -20.41 12.41 0.58
C GLU A 51 -19.67 11.28 1.33
N ALA A 52 -19.93 10.02 0.96
CA ALA A 52 -19.22 8.86 1.50
C ALA A 52 -17.73 8.88 1.15
N GLU A 53 -17.38 9.16 -0.10
CA GLU A 53 -15.98 9.32 -0.55
C GLU A 53 -15.28 10.47 0.20
N ALA A 54 -15.94 11.61 0.37
CA ALA A 54 -15.39 12.73 1.12
C ALA A 54 -15.22 12.42 2.61
N SER A 55 -16.14 11.65 3.21
CA SER A 55 -16.03 11.24 4.61
C SER A 55 -14.90 10.23 4.80
N ALA A 56 -14.77 9.27 3.89
CA ALA A 56 -13.66 8.31 3.90
C ALA A 56 -12.30 9.01 3.76
N ALA A 57 -12.18 9.94 2.81
CA ALA A 57 -10.95 10.71 2.63
C ALA A 57 -10.58 11.55 3.88
N ARG A 58 -11.59 12.13 4.57
CA ARG A 58 -11.35 12.85 5.83
C ARG A 58 -10.91 11.92 6.94
N ALA A 59 -11.56 10.76 7.09
CA ALA A 59 -11.18 9.77 8.09
C ALA A 59 -9.74 9.28 7.88
N THR A 60 -9.37 9.01 6.64
CA THR A 60 -8.00 8.64 6.24
C THR A 60 -7.01 9.76 6.60
N ALA A 61 -7.30 11.01 6.23
CA ALA A 61 -6.44 12.15 6.56
C ALA A 61 -6.29 12.34 8.08
N THR A 62 -7.38 12.16 8.84
CA THR A 62 -7.35 12.24 10.30
C THR A 62 -6.51 11.13 10.92
N TYR A 63 -6.60 9.91 10.38
CA TYR A 63 -5.76 8.80 10.84
C TYR A 63 -4.28 9.08 10.62
N PHE A 64 -3.87 9.50 9.42
CA PHE A 64 -2.46 9.80 9.11
C PHE A 64 -1.91 11.01 9.89
N SER A 65 -2.76 11.92 10.35
CA SER A 65 -2.35 13.05 11.19
C SER A 65 -2.44 12.76 12.69
N SER A 66 -2.82 11.54 13.09
CA SER A 66 -3.01 11.20 14.49
C SER A 66 -1.70 10.82 15.19
N ASP A 67 -1.64 11.09 16.50
CA ASP A 67 -0.51 10.68 17.34
C ASP A 67 -0.36 9.15 17.37
N SER A 68 -1.44 8.40 17.23
CA SER A 68 -1.41 6.94 17.17
C SER A 68 -0.67 6.44 15.94
N PHE A 69 -0.87 7.05 14.77
CA PHE A 69 -0.12 6.73 13.56
C PHE A 69 1.38 7.05 13.72
N ALA A 70 1.70 8.21 14.29
CA ALA A 70 3.09 8.58 14.57
C ALA A 70 3.79 7.61 15.54
N GLN A 71 3.06 7.13 16.57
CA GLN A 71 3.57 6.12 17.50
C GLN A 71 3.78 4.77 16.81
N GLU A 72 2.85 4.34 15.95
CA GLU A 72 2.96 3.10 15.18
C GLU A 72 4.18 3.12 14.25
N VAL A 73 4.37 4.20 13.50
CA VAL A 73 5.56 4.42 12.65
C VAL A 73 6.84 4.38 13.49
N GLY A 74 6.84 5.05 14.65
CA GLY A 74 7.98 5.03 15.58
C GLY A 74 8.29 3.65 16.13
N TYR A 75 7.28 2.86 16.46
CA TYR A 75 7.44 1.48 16.92
C TYR A 75 8.01 0.58 15.80
N LEU A 76 7.42 0.65 14.61
CA LEU A 76 7.89 -0.12 13.44
C LEU A 76 9.34 0.24 13.08
N SER A 77 9.69 1.51 13.07
CA SER A 77 11.06 1.96 12.80
C SER A 77 12.07 1.39 13.80
N LYS A 78 11.73 1.38 15.10
CA LYS A 78 12.58 0.75 16.13
C LYS A 78 12.69 -0.76 15.94
N ALA A 79 11.59 -1.44 15.62
CA ALA A 79 11.59 -2.89 15.39
C ALA A 79 12.46 -3.26 14.17
N ILE A 80 12.38 -2.48 13.09
CA ILE A 80 13.23 -2.63 11.89
C ILE A 80 14.70 -2.44 12.27
N GLY A 81 15.02 -1.39 13.01
CA GLY A 81 16.39 -1.12 13.48
C GLY A 81 16.95 -2.27 14.35
N ALA A 82 16.14 -2.80 15.26
CA ALA A 82 16.53 -3.94 16.09
C ALA A 82 16.78 -5.21 15.26
N THR A 83 15.92 -5.49 14.28
CA THR A 83 16.07 -6.64 13.37
C THR A 83 17.32 -6.51 12.52
N TYR A 84 17.61 -5.32 12.01
CA TYR A 84 18.85 -5.04 11.27
C TYR A 84 20.09 -5.21 12.13
N SER A 85 20.10 -4.68 13.36
CA SER A 85 21.19 -4.84 14.31
C SER A 85 21.41 -6.31 14.67
N GLN A 86 20.34 -7.08 14.85
CA GLN A 86 20.45 -8.53 15.10
C GLN A 86 21.08 -9.27 13.92
N SER A 87 20.71 -8.91 12.68
CA SER A 87 21.36 -9.47 11.48
C SER A 87 22.85 -9.17 11.46
N GLU A 88 23.23 -7.93 11.75
CA GLU A 88 24.63 -7.49 11.75
C GLU A 88 25.45 -8.18 12.83
N ILE A 89 24.93 -8.30 14.05
CA ILE A 89 25.59 -9.04 15.14
C ILE A 89 25.77 -10.51 14.74
N THR A 90 24.74 -11.14 14.18
CA THR A 90 24.83 -12.53 13.75
C THR A 90 25.92 -12.70 12.67
N ARG A 91 26.00 -11.78 11.72
CA ARG A 91 26.98 -11.81 10.63
C ARG A 91 28.39 -11.52 11.10
N SER A 92 28.58 -10.51 11.97
CA SER A 92 29.91 -10.01 12.35
C SER A 92 30.53 -10.72 13.54
N GLU A 93 29.72 -11.33 14.41
CA GLU A 93 30.20 -11.96 15.62
C GLU A 93 29.94 -13.47 15.65
N VAL A 94 28.69 -13.88 15.42
CA VAL A 94 28.30 -15.30 15.56
C VAL A 94 28.93 -16.16 14.47
N VAL A 95 28.81 -15.73 13.21
CA VAL A 95 29.36 -16.49 12.08
C VAL A 95 30.87 -16.67 12.18
N PRO A 96 31.70 -15.62 12.42
CA PRO A 96 33.14 -15.79 12.59
C PRO A 96 33.51 -16.67 13.79
N ALA A 97 32.80 -16.57 14.91
CA ALA A 97 33.05 -17.42 16.08
C ALA A 97 32.81 -18.91 15.75
N LEU A 98 31.75 -19.23 15.03
CA LEU A 98 31.46 -20.59 14.58
C LEU A 98 32.47 -21.09 13.54
N GLU A 99 32.95 -20.23 12.65
CA GLU A 99 33.99 -20.56 11.66
C GLU A 99 35.33 -20.85 12.37
N GLU A 100 35.68 -20.11 13.40
CA GLU A 100 36.87 -20.39 14.21
C GLU A 100 36.77 -21.69 14.99
N ALA A 101 35.59 -21.97 15.59
CA ALA A 101 35.31 -23.27 16.20
C ALA A 101 35.45 -24.41 15.20
N LEU A 102 34.92 -24.25 13.98
CA LEU A 102 35.07 -25.23 12.90
C LEU A 102 36.54 -25.47 12.55
N ARG A 103 37.36 -24.40 12.46
CA ARG A 103 38.79 -24.49 12.20
C ARG A 103 39.51 -25.30 13.31
N THR A 104 39.19 -24.99 14.53
CA THR A 104 39.73 -25.69 15.71
C THR A 104 39.36 -27.19 15.69
N PHE A 105 38.10 -27.52 15.41
CA PHE A 105 37.68 -28.93 15.31
C PHE A 105 38.35 -29.69 14.17
N LYS A 106 38.58 -29.04 13.02
CA LYS A 106 39.33 -29.63 11.89
C LYS A 106 40.78 -29.94 12.27
N GLN A 107 41.44 -29.05 13.01
CA GLN A 107 42.81 -29.29 13.51
C GLN A 107 42.86 -30.44 14.50
N ARG A 108 41.90 -30.50 15.43
CA ARG A 108 41.81 -31.60 16.42
C ARG A 108 41.48 -32.95 15.76
N LEU A 109 40.72 -32.97 14.69
CA LEU A 109 40.48 -34.19 13.93
C LEU A 109 41.79 -34.74 13.32
N GLN A 110 42.65 -33.89 12.81
CA GLN A 110 43.95 -34.31 12.26
C GLN A 110 44.87 -34.91 13.31
N SER A 111 44.72 -34.49 14.57
CA SER A 111 45.45 -35.08 15.72
C SER A 111 44.71 -36.25 16.40
N GLY A 112 43.60 -36.71 15.85
CA GLY A 112 42.80 -37.79 16.41
C GLY A 112 42.00 -37.44 17.68
N GLN A 113 41.88 -36.14 18.00
CA GLN A 113 41.26 -35.63 19.23
C GLN A 113 39.82 -35.13 19.06
N ALA A 114 39.26 -35.18 17.85
CA ALA A 114 37.87 -34.78 17.58
C ALA A 114 37.13 -35.86 16.78
N ALA A 115 35.80 -35.92 16.95
CA ALA A 115 34.94 -36.83 16.22
C ALA A 115 34.30 -36.15 15.01
N LEU A 116 34.16 -36.84 13.89
CA LEU A 116 33.48 -36.36 12.67
C LEU A 116 32.09 -35.77 12.91
N PRO A 117 31.22 -36.32 13.79
CA PRO A 117 29.91 -35.72 14.06
C PRO A 117 29.98 -34.29 14.58
N GLN A 118 30.98 -33.94 15.41
CA GLN A 118 31.14 -32.59 15.94
C GLN A 118 31.46 -31.57 14.81
N ILE A 119 32.28 -31.96 13.86
CA ILE A 119 32.60 -31.12 12.69
C ILE A 119 31.34 -30.91 11.84
N TRP A 120 30.55 -31.96 11.59
CA TRP A 120 29.32 -31.87 10.84
C TRP A 120 28.30 -30.96 11.49
N GLN A 121 28.07 -31.10 12.81
CA GLN A 121 27.20 -30.21 13.59
C GLN A 121 27.65 -28.75 13.53
N THR A 122 28.96 -28.51 13.61
CA THR A 122 29.49 -27.13 13.50
C THR A 122 29.32 -26.56 12.09
N ILE A 123 29.46 -27.35 11.02
CA ILE A 123 29.17 -26.91 9.65
C ILE A 123 27.69 -26.53 9.51
N GLN A 124 26.79 -27.33 10.04
CA GLN A 124 25.36 -27.02 10.04
C GLN A 124 25.08 -25.71 10.79
N ALA A 125 25.66 -25.53 12.00
CA ALA A 125 25.51 -24.31 12.78
C ALA A 125 26.02 -23.04 12.03
N VAL A 126 27.16 -23.13 11.33
CA VAL A 126 27.65 -22.03 10.47
C VAL A 126 26.69 -21.69 9.39
N ASN A 127 26.14 -22.69 8.69
CA ASN A 127 25.19 -22.48 7.60
C ASN A 127 23.87 -21.88 8.12
N GLU A 128 23.34 -22.39 9.22
CA GLU A 128 22.14 -21.87 9.87
C GLU A 128 22.34 -20.42 10.35
N ALA A 129 23.47 -20.09 10.94
CA ALA A 129 23.78 -18.72 11.36
C ALA A 129 23.85 -17.77 10.16
N ARG A 130 24.49 -18.17 9.06
CA ARG A 130 24.52 -17.36 7.81
C ARG A 130 23.14 -17.16 7.21
N GLN A 131 22.34 -18.22 7.16
CA GLN A 131 20.97 -18.14 6.67
C GLN A 131 20.12 -17.22 7.57
N THR A 132 20.22 -17.36 8.88
CA THR A 132 19.53 -16.51 9.85
C THR A 132 19.90 -15.04 9.68
N ALA A 133 21.18 -14.73 9.51
CA ALA A 133 21.64 -13.36 9.28
C ALA A 133 21.03 -12.78 7.99
N LEU A 134 21.00 -13.56 6.91
CA LEU A 134 20.41 -13.14 5.64
C LEU A 134 18.90 -12.95 5.75
N ASP A 135 18.19 -13.88 6.38
CA ASP A 135 16.74 -13.81 6.57
C ASP A 135 16.33 -12.58 7.40
N LEU A 136 17.07 -12.28 8.47
CA LEU A 136 16.87 -11.08 9.28
C LEU A 136 17.12 -9.81 8.47
N PHE A 137 18.17 -9.78 7.65
CA PHE A 137 18.46 -8.66 6.77
C PHE A 137 17.33 -8.42 5.76
N VAL A 138 16.88 -9.49 5.08
CA VAL A 138 15.78 -9.40 4.11
C VAL A 138 14.49 -8.92 4.78
N LYS A 139 14.15 -9.47 5.95
CA LYS A 139 12.99 -9.02 6.73
C LYS A 139 13.07 -7.53 7.08
N ALA A 140 14.22 -7.06 7.55
CA ALA A 140 14.40 -5.66 7.90
C ALA A 140 14.31 -4.75 6.65
N ALA A 141 14.91 -5.16 5.53
CA ALA A 141 14.86 -4.42 4.27
C ALA A 141 13.43 -4.34 3.70
N THR A 142 12.70 -5.47 3.71
CA THR A 142 11.30 -5.50 3.26
C THR A 142 10.40 -4.62 4.14
N ALA A 143 10.51 -4.76 5.47
CA ALA A 143 9.74 -3.94 6.40
C ALA A 143 10.07 -2.44 6.27
N ARG A 144 11.33 -2.09 5.96
CA ARG A 144 11.71 -0.70 5.69
C ARG A 144 11.06 -0.17 4.42
N ALA A 145 11.04 -0.96 3.34
CA ALA A 145 10.38 -0.58 2.09
C ALA A 145 8.87 -0.40 2.28
N GLU A 146 8.21 -1.29 3.05
CA GLU A 146 6.79 -1.16 3.39
C GLU A 146 6.53 0.11 4.22
N LEU A 147 7.39 0.40 5.19
CA LEU A 147 7.28 1.61 6.01
C LEU A 147 7.45 2.88 5.17
N SER A 148 8.41 2.92 4.24
CA SER A 148 8.63 4.08 3.36
C SER A 148 7.42 4.36 2.48
N VAL A 149 6.78 3.32 1.93
CA VAL A 149 5.52 3.44 1.17
C VAL A 149 4.39 3.96 2.05
N MET A 150 4.29 3.47 3.30
CA MET A 150 3.26 3.91 4.26
C MET A 150 3.39 5.39 4.63
N VAL A 151 4.63 5.88 4.77
CA VAL A 151 4.93 7.28 5.13
C VAL A 151 4.93 8.19 3.91
N GLY A 152 4.95 7.62 2.68
CA GLY A 152 4.98 8.39 1.43
C GLY A 152 6.36 8.95 1.11
N GLU A 153 7.43 8.37 1.65
CA GLU A 153 8.80 8.66 1.22
C GLU A 153 9.09 7.82 -0.02
N ASP A 154 9.40 8.48 -1.13
CA ASP A 154 9.92 7.83 -2.32
C ASP A 154 11.29 7.19 -2.00
N VAL A 155 11.40 5.90 -2.30
CA VAL A 155 12.61 5.08 -2.10
C VAL A 155 13.70 5.48 -3.09
#